data_181d997a01ea112952ad5d3a495245f7
#
_entry.id   181d997a01ea112952ad5d3a495245f7
#
_cell.length_a   1.000
_cell.length_b   1.000
_cell.length_c   1.000
_cell.angle_alpha   90.00
_cell.angle_beta   90.00
_cell.angle_gamma   90.00
#
_symmetry.space_group_name_H-M   'P 1'
#
loop_
_entity.id
_entity.type
_entity.pdbx_description
1 polymer ?
#
loop_
_entity_poly.entity_id
_entity_poly.type
_entity_poly.pdbx_seq_one_letter_code
_entity_poly.pdbx_strand_id
1 'polypeptide(L)'
;GKGMTLQQLKYLVTVAECGSISEAAQKLFISQPSLSAAIQNLEKEMGVTAFSRSSKGVVITREGEELLAYSRMLLEQADIMQEHFGKDKNRTPKFSVSCQHYSFAVNAFVDLVKQYDASQYNFILRETQTGEIIDDVAQGKSEVGILYLSAHNEEVLTKLMKKNGLVFEELFVAEPHVFICREHPLANKKEITLDDLQPYPYLVYEQGERNSFYFAEEFLSMLDFPKNIQVRDRATLFNLVIGLNGFTVCSGVIDQKLNGENIIAKPL
;
A
#
# COMPACT_ATOMS: atom_id res chain seq x y z
N GLY A 1 -1.90 -29.31 -27.61
CA GLY A 1 -2.70 -28.22 -27.04
C GLY A 1 -1.83 -26.96 -26.93
N LYS A 2 -2.36 -25.82 -27.29
CA LYS A 2 -1.70 -24.55 -27.04
C LYS A 2 -1.89 -24.25 -25.56
N GLY A 3 -0.81 -24.33 -24.79
CA GLY A 3 -0.83 -23.94 -23.36
C GLY A 3 -1.02 -22.44 -23.14
N MET A 4 -1.24 -22.06 -21.91
CA MET A 4 -1.37 -20.68 -21.44
C MET A 4 -0.29 -19.76 -22.05
N THR A 5 -0.68 -18.56 -22.45
CA THR A 5 0.22 -17.55 -23.06
C THR A 5 0.35 -16.31 -22.20
N LEU A 6 1.50 -15.63 -22.25
CA LEU A 6 1.68 -14.32 -21.59
C LEU A 6 0.67 -13.29 -22.06
N GLN A 7 0.20 -13.38 -23.32
CA GLN A 7 -0.83 -12.49 -23.84
C GLN A 7 -2.17 -12.67 -23.12
N GLN A 8 -2.56 -13.91 -22.80
CA GLN A 8 -3.79 -14.18 -22.04
C GLN A 8 -3.66 -13.65 -20.60
N LEU A 9 -2.47 -13.75 -19.99
CA LEU A 9 -2.21 -13.16 -18.66
C LEU A 9 -2.32 -11.64 -18.69
N LYS A 10 -1.79 -10.96 -19.72
CA LYS A 10 -1.98 -9.52 -19.92
C LYS A 10 -3.45 -9.14 -20.05
N TYR A 11 -4.22 -9.93 -20.77
CA TYR A 11 -5.66 -9.73 -20.91
C TYR A 11 -6.39 -9.85 -19.57
N LEU A 12 -6.07 -10.89 -18.79
CA LEU A 12 -6.64 -11.09 -17.45
C LEU A 12 -6.38 -9.89 -16.55
N VAL A 13 -5.12 -9.41 -16.48
CA VAL A 13 -4.75 -8.24 -15.68
C VAL A 13 -5.51 -7.00 -16.13
N THR A 14 -5.57 -6.73 -17.43
CA THR A 14 -6.28 -5.54 -17.96
C THR A 14 -7.78 -5.57 -17.67
N VAL A 15 -8.42 -6.74 -17.80
CA VAL A 15 -9.85 -6.89 -17.46
C VAL A 15 -10.10 -6.65 -15.97
N ALA A 16 -9.21 -7.16 -15.10
CA ALA A 16 -9.32 -6.94 -13.66
C ALA A 16 -9.17 -5.45 -13.30
N GLU A 17 -8.24 -4.75 -13.94
CA GLU A 17 -8.03 -3.31 -13.72
C GLU A 17 -9.19 -2.45 -14.20
N CYS A 18 -9.78 -2.78 -15.35
CA CYS A 18 -10.90 -2.03 -15.91
C CYS A 18 -12.26 -2.35 -15.27
N GLY A 19 -12.42 -3.53 -14.68
CA GLY A 19 -13.73 -4.01 -14.20
C GLY A 19 -14.76 -4.21 -15.30
N SER A 20 -14.35 -4.14 -16.57
CA SER A 20 -15.21 -4.19 -17.76
C SER A 20 -14.44 -4.82 -18.92
N ILE A 21 -15.03 -5.85 -19.54
CA ILE A 21 -14.44 -6.49 -20.75
C ILE A 21 -14.44 -5.50 -21.93
N SER A 22 -15.48 -4.68 -22.08
CA SER A 22 -15.58 -3.72 -23.18
C SER A 22 -14.50 -2.65 -23.08
N GLU A 23 -14.28 -2.09 -21.89
CA GLU A 23 -13.26 -1.08 -21.64
C GLU A 23 -11.84 -1.66 -21.79
N ALA A 24 -11.62 -2.87 -21.27
CA ALA A 24 -10.36 -3.56 -21.44
C ALA A 24 -10.04 -3.85 -22.93
N ALA A 25 -11.05 -4.25 -23.71
CA ALA A 25 -10.91 -4.48 -25.14
C ALA A 25 -10.50 -3.20 -25.89
N GLN A 26 -11.10 -2.05 -25.55
CA GLN A 26 -10.71 -0.74 -26.09
C GLN A 26 -9.27 -0.39 -25.72
N LYS A 27 -8.91 -0.55 -24.45
CA LYS A 27 -7.54 -0.30 -23.96
C LYS A 27 -6.49 -1.17 -24.64
N LEU A 28 -6.86 -2.39 -24.98
CA LEU A 28 -6.00 -3.39 -25.65
C LEU A 28 -6.03 -3.32 -27.19
N PHE A 29 -6.86 -2.43 -27.76
CA PHE A 29 -7.08 -2.32 -29.20
C PHE A 29 -7.48 -3.65 -29.89
N ILE A 30 -8.34 -4.43 -29.24
CA ILE A 30 -8.88 -5.68 -29.77
C ILE A 30 -10.40 -5.71 -29.68
N SER A 31 -11.04 -6.64 -30.40
CA SER A 31 -12.49 -6.82 -30.30
C SER A 31 -12.89 -7.44 -28.97
N GLN A 32 -14.03 -7.01 -28.40
CA GLN A 32 -14.58 -7.59 -27.17
C GLN A 32 -14.81 -9.12 -27.27
N PRO A 33 -15.34 -9.67 -28.37
CA PRO A 33 -15.46 -11.13 -28.52
C PRO A 33 -14.12 -11.85 -28.45
N SER A 34 -13.07 -11.28 -29.05
CA SER A 34 -11.72 -11.86 -29.01
C SER A 34 -11.15 -11.89 -27.59
N LEU A 35 -11.33 -10.78 -26.85
CA LEU A 35 -10.90 -10.71 -25.45
C LEU A 35 -11.68 -11.72 -24.59
N SER A 36 -13.02 -11.76 -24.74
CA SER A 36 -13.86 -12.71 -24.00
C SER A 36 -13.46 -14.17 -24.26
N ALA A 37 -13.21 -14.53 -25.53
CA ALA A 37 -12.76 -15.87 -25.89
C ALA A 37 -11.39 -16.22 -25.30
N ALA A 38 -10.45 -15.25 -25.28
CA ALA A 38 -9.13 -15.45 -24.69
C ALA A 38 -9.19 -15.69 -23.17
N ILE A 39 -10.03 -14.93 -22.45
CA ILE A 39 -10.26 -15.11 -21.01
C ILE A 39 -10.92 -16.47 -20.75
N GLN A 40 -11.98 -16.84 -21.47
CA GLN A 40 -12.65 -18.13 -21.30
C GLN A 40 -11.71 -19.31 -21.56
N ASN A 41 -10.83 -19.19 -22.54
CA ASN A 41 -9.85 -20.26 -22.85
C ASN A 41 -8.83 -20.38 -21.70
N LEU A 42 -8.38 -19.26 -21.11
CA LEU A 42 -7.49 -19.26 -19.96
C LEU A 42 -8.18 -19.89 -18.74
N GLU A 43 -9.40 -19.48 -18.42
CA GLU A 43 -10.21 -20.02 -17.32
C GLU A 43 -10.40 -21.56 -17.48
N LYS A 44 -10.74 -21.98 -18.68
CA LYS A 44 -10.90 -23.42 -18.99
C LYS A 44 -9.60 -24.21 -18.82
N GLU A 45 -8.48 -23.65 -19.24
CA GLU A 45 -7.18 -24.30 -19.12
C GLU A 45 -6.71 -24.39 -17.67
N MET A 46 -6.93 -23.32 -16.89
CA MET A 46 -6.57 -23.28 -15.47
C MET A 46 -7.59 -24.01 -14.58
N GLY A 47 -8.78 -24.34 -15.10
CA GLY A 47 -9.85 -24.98 -14.34
C GLY A 47 -10.50 -24.07 -13.30
N VAL A 48 -10.46 -22.74 -13.53
CA VAL A 48 -10.99 -21.73 -12.60
C VAL A 48 -11.94 -20.78 -13.32
N THR A 49 -12.84 -20.15 -12.57
CA THR A 49 -13.65 -19.02 -13.03
C THR A 49 -13.03 -17.75 -12.47
N ALA A 50 -12.33 -16.97 -13.29
CA ALA A 50 -11.66 -15.76 -12.82
C ALA A 50 -12.62 -14.59 -12.62
N PHE A 51 -13.66 -14.49 -13.47
CA PHE A 51 -14.62 -13.40 -13.41
C PHE A 51 -16.06 -13.88 -13.34
N SER A 52 -16.85 -13.24 -12.49
CA SER A 52 -18.31 -13.34 -12.49
C SER A 52 -18.93 -12.10 -13.15
N ARG A 53 -20.06 -12.30 -13.84
CA ARG A 53 -20.81 -11.18 -14.43
C ARG A 53 -21.70 -10.52 -13.38
N SER A 54 -21.74 -9.18 -13.37
CA SER A 54 -22.65 -8.38 -12.56
C SER A 54 -23.37 -7.36 -13.42
N SER A 55 -24.38 -6.71 -12.86
CA SER A 55 -25.09 -5.61 -13.53
C SER A 55 -24.21 -4.37 -13.77
N LYS A 56 -23.05 -4.31 -13.09
CA LYS A 56 -22.09 -3.18 -13.18
C LYS A 56 -20.82 -3.54 -13.97
N GLY A 57 -20.76 -4.71 -14.58
CA GLY A 57 -19.57 -5.19 -15.30
C GLY A 57 -19.11 -6.58 -14.85
N VAL A 58 -17.83 -6.80 -14.76
CA VAL A 58 -17.24 -8.05 -14.27
C VAL A 58 -16.62 -7.82 -12.89
N VAL A 59 -16.80 -8.81 -12.03
CA VAL A 59 -16.21 -8.84 -10.69
C VAL A 59 -15.27 -10.04 -10.62
N ILE A 60 -14.07 -9.81 -10.12
CA ILE A 60 -13.09 -10.88 -9.92
C ILE A 60 -13.55 -11.84 -8.83
N THR A 61 -13.39 -13.13 -9.03
CA THR A 61 -13.67 -14.16 -8.03
C THR A 61 -12.46 -14.36 -7.12
N ARG A 62 -12.61 -15.10 -6.02
CA ARG A 62 -11.46 -15.45 -5.15
C ARG A 62 -10.40 -16.25 -5.91
N GLU A 63 -10.80 -17.22 -6.75
CA GLU A 63 -9.88 -17.97 -7.60
C GLU A 63 -9.23 -17.07 -8.66
N GLY A 64 -10.00 -16.10 -9.18
CA GLY A 64 -9.50 -15.08 -10.09
C GLY A 64 -8.44 -14.17 -9.46
N GLU A 65 -8.60 -13.77 -8.20
CA GLU A 65 -7.59 -12.99 -7.49
C GLU A 65 -6.27 -13.75 -7.34
N GLU A 66 -6.34 -15.05 -7.04
CA GLU A 66 -5.15 -15.90 -6.95
C GLU A 66 -4.49 -16.05 -8.33
N LEU A 67 -5.25 -16.32 -9.38
CA LEU A 67 -4.74 -16.39 -10.75
C LEU A 67 -4.14 -15.05 -11.20
N LEU A 68 -4.76 -13.93 -10.82
CA LEU A 68 -4.26 -12.58 -11.11
C LEU A 68 -2.91 -12.31 -10.46
N ALA A 69 -2.72 -12.73 -9.20
CA ALA A 69 -1.45 -12.58 -8.49
C ALA A 69 -0.31 -13.33 -9.19
N TYR A 70 -0.53 -14.59 -9.52
CA TYR A 70 0.44 -15.38 -10.30
C TYR A 70 0.70 -14.78 -11.69
N SER A 71 -0.35 -14.28 -12.35
CA SER A 71 -0.23 -13.65 -13.67
C SER A 71 0.68 -12.41 -13.63
N ARG A 72 0.52 -11.57 -12.63
CA ARG A 72 1.38 -10.38 -12.44
C ARG A 72 2.84 -10.77 -12.19
N MET A 73 3.08 -11.77 -11.33
CA MET A 73 4.43 -12.27 -11.07
C MET A 73 5.11 -12.81 -12.33
N LEU A 74 4.39 -13.61 -13.13
CA LEU A 74 4.92 -14.17 -14.37
C LEU A 74 5.20 -13.08 -15.42
N LEU A 75 4.32 -12.10 -15.55
CA LEU A 75 4.51 -10.97 -16.46
C LEU A 75 5.72 -10.13 -16.07
N GLU A 76 5.92 -9.89 -14.79
CA GLU A 76 7.09 -9.20 -14.26
C GLU A 76 8.38 -9.96 -14.58
N GLN A 77 8.42 -11.28 -14.32
CA GLN A 77 9.58 -12.10 -14.65
C GLN A 77 9.88 -12.12 -16.16
N ALA A 78 8.82 -12.16 -17.00
CA ALA A 78 8.98 -12.07 -18.44
C ALA A 78 9.53 -10.70 -18.86
N ASP A 79 9.11 -9.63 -18.22
CA ASP A 79 9.60 -8.29 -18.45
C ASP A 79 11.08 -8.16 -18.05
N ILE A 80 11.49 -8.67 -16.87
CA ILE A 80 12.88 -8.72 -16.42
C ILE A 80 13.77 -9.49 -17.42
N MET A 81 13.29 -10.64 -17.87
CA MET A 81 14.01 -11.44 -18.88
C MET A 81 14.17 -10.67 -20.19
N GLN A 82 13.13 -9.97 -20.65
CA GLN A 82 13.20 -9.15 -21.86
C GLN A 82 14.14 -7.94 -21.68
N GLU A 83 14.21 -7.37 -20.48
CA GLU A 83 15.16 -6.29 -20.17
C GLU A 83 16.61 -6.78 -20.20
N HIS A 84 16.85 -7.99 -19.68
CA HIS A 84 18.21 -8.54 -19.62
C HIS A 84 18.75 -8.96 -20.99
N PHE A 85 17.91 -9.58 -21.82
CA PHE A 85 18.32 -10.15 -23.12
C PHE A 85 17.79 -9.38 -24.33
N GLY A 86 16.82 -8.47 -24.14
CA GLY A 86 16.20 -7.72 -25.22
C GLY A 86 17.13 -6.66 -25.82
N LYS A 87 16.90 -6.34 -27.11
CA LYS A 87 17.64 -5.31 -27.82
C LYS A 87 17.23 -3.88 -27.47
N ASP A 88 16.11 -3.70 -26.81
CA ASP A 88 15.57 -2.39 -26.43
C ASP A 88 16.12 -1.98 -25.05
N LYS A 89 17.23 -1.22 -25.08
CA LYS A 89 17.86 -0.65 -23.88
C LYS A 89 17.10 0.57 -23.32
N ASN A 90 15.96 0.95 -23.90
CA ASN A 90 15.23 2.19 -23.57
C ASN A 90 13.93 1.92 -22.78
N ARG A 91 13.83 0.82 -22.02
CA ARG A 91 12.65 0.62 -21.18
C ARG A 91 12.70 1.50 -19.94
N THR A 92 11.57 2.15 -19.68
CA THR A 92 11.39 2.96 -18.47
C THR A 92 11.38 2.04 -17.23
N PRO A 93 12.34 2.14 -16.32
CA PRO A 93 12.34 1.37 -15.08
C PRO A 93 11.08 1.61 -14.28
N LYS A 94 10.56 0.56 -13.64
CA LYS A 94 9.37 0.60 -12.80
C LYS A 94 9.73 0.11 -11.42
N PHE A 95 9.18 0.74 -10.41
CA PHE A 95 9.28 0.30 -9.03
C PHE A 95 8.08 0.84 -8.24
N SER A 96 7.45 0.00 -7.45
CA SER A 96 6.29 0.41 -6.65
C SER A 96 6.41 -0.07 -5.20
N VAL A 97 6.06 0.83 -4.30
CA VAL A 97 6.06 0.62 -2.85
C VAL A 97 4.71 1.02 -2.30
N SER A 98 4.12 0.17 -1.45
CA SER A 98 2.97 0.52 -0.62
C SER A 98 3.42 0.60 0.83
N CYS A 99 3.08 1.68 1.53
CA CYS A 99 3.51 1.88 2.91
C CYS A 99 2.40 2.52 3.76
N GLN A 100 2.51 2.32 5.07
CA GLN A 100 1.78 3.14 6.02
C GLN A 100 2.27 4.60 5.93
N HIS A 101 1.60 5.52 6.63
CA HIS A 101 1.86 6.96 6.51
C HIS A 101 3.14 7.38 7.26
N TYR A 102 4.30 6.96 6.72
CA TYR A 102 5.61 7.19 7.32
C TYR A 102 6.46 8.18 6.54
N SER A 103 6.86 9.27 7.20
CA SER A 103 7.80 10.24 6.64
C SER A 103 9.14 9.61 6.24
N PHE A 104 9.64 8.65 7.03
CA PHE A 104 10.91 7.99 6.71
C PHE A 104 10.85 7.20 5.40
N ALA A 105 9.71 6.56 5.09
CA ALA A 105 9.53 5.82 3.84
C ALA A 105 9.55 6.77 2.63
N VAL A 106 8.90 7.93 2.76
CA VAL A 106 8.94 8.98 1.73
C VAL A 106 10.35 9.51 1.53
N ASN A 107 11.10 9.75 2.61
CA ASN A 107 12.49 10.20 2.53
C ASN A 107 13.39 9.17 1.84
N ALA A 108 13.28 7.91 2.21
CA ALA A 108 14.03 6.83 1.58
C ALA A 108 13.70 6.73 0.08
N PHE A 109 12.43 6.93 -0.28
CA PHE A 109 12.00 6.95 -1.67
C PHE A 109 12.57 8.15 -2.45
N VAL A 110 12.60 9.34 -1.83
CA VAL A 110 13.24 10.53 -2.42
C VAL A 110 14.73 10.28 -2.67
N ASP A 111 15.43 9.69 -1.69
CA ASP A 111 16.85 9.41 -1.82
C ASP A 111 17.13 8.34 -2.88
N LEU A 112 16.28 7.32 -2.98
CA LEU A 112 16.34 6.34 -4.05
C LEU A 112 16.21 7.00 -5.43
N VAL A 113 15.20 7.85 -5.60
CA VAL A 113 14.95 8.54 -6.88
C VAL A 113 16.13 9.44 -7.26
N LYS A 114 16.72 10.16 -6.29
CA LYS A 114 17.90 11.01 -6.53
C LYS A 114 19.14 10.24 -6.95
N GLN A 115 19.30 8.99 -6.49
CA GLN A 115 20.42 8.13 -6.86
C GLN A 115 20.23 7.48 -8.23
N TYR A 116 19.02 7.54 -8.78
CA TYR A 116 18.66 6.89 -10.01
C TYR A 116 18.95 7.82 -11.20
N ASP A 117 20.09 7.59 -11.87
CA ASP A 117 20.54 8.39 -13.04
C ASP A 117 19.95 7.81 -14.34
N ALA A 118 18.64 7.94 -14.52
CA ALA A 118 17.96 7.57 -15.75
C ALA A 118 17.13 8.72 -16.29
N SER A 119 17.12 8.86 -17.62
CA SER A 119 16.30 9.88 -18.30
C SER A 119 14.79 9.65 -18.16
N GLN A 120 14.37 8.41 -17.86
CA GLN A 120 12.97 8.01 -17.68
C GLN A 120 12.85 6.96 -16.60
N TYR A 121 11.86 7.10 -15.73
CA TYR A 121 11.44 6.10 -14.76
C TYR A 121 9.93 6.22 -14.47
N ASN A 122 9.32 5.15 -13.99
CA ASN A 122 7.94 5.13 -13.53
C ASN A 122 7.90 4.48 -12.13
N PHE A 123 8.14 5.28 -11.11
CA PHE A 123 8.12 4.85 -9.72
C PHE A 123 6.82 5.25 -9.06
N ILE A 124 6.27 4.37 -8.24
CA ILE A 124 5.00 4.58 -7.55
C ILE A 124 5.22 4.40 -6.04
N LEU A 125 4.83 5.40 -5.28
CA LEU A 125 4.73 5.32 -3.83
C LEU A 125 3.27 5.50 -3.42
N ARG A 126 2.71 4.50 -2.71
CA ARG A 126 1.35 4.53 -2.16
C ARG A 126 1.43 4.59 -0.65
N GLU A 127 0.98 5.69 -0.07
CA GLU A 127 0.64 5.71 1.35
C GLU A 127 -0.80 5.24 1.50
N THR A 128 -1.02 4.13 2.20
CA THR A 128 -2.34 3.51 2.26
C THR A 128 -2.53 2.66 3.52
N GLN A 129 -3.69 2.05 3.64
CA GLN A 129 -4.12 1.27 4.79
C GLN A 129 -3.33 -0.05 4.92
N THR A 130 -3.13 -0.50 6.14
CA THR A 130 -2.36 -1.73 6.45
C THR A 130 -2.83 -2.95 5.65
N GLY A 131 -4.15 -3.15 5.56
CA GLY A 131 -4.71 -4.26 4.79
C GLY A 131 -4.45 -4.15 3.29
N GLU A 132 -4.53 -2.95 2.73
CA GLU A 132 -4.25 -2.69 1.33
C GLU A 132 -2.77 -2.88 0.99
N ILE A 133 -1.85 -2.54 1.91
CA ILE A 133 -0.41 -2.80 1.72
C ILE A 133 -0.15 -4.29 1.52
N ILE A 134 -0.74 -5.12 2.38
CA ILE A 134 -0.59 -6.58 2.29
C ILE A 134 -1.20 -7.09 0.98
N ASP A 135 -2.37 -6.61 0.60
CA ASP A 135 -3.05 -7.00 -0.65
C ASP A 135 -2.26 -6.52 -1.88
N ASP A 136 -1.72 -5.31 -1.87
CA ASP A 136 -0.93 -4.77 -2.99
C ASP A 136 0.33 -5.61 -3.27
N VAL A 137 1.04 -6.02 -2.21
CA VAL A 137 2.22 -6.89 -2.39
C VAL A 137 1.81 -8.30 -2.78
N ALA A 138 0.77 -8.86 -2.16
CA ALA A 138 0.27 -10.20 -2.49
C ALA A 138 -0.21 -10.31 -3.93
N GLN A 139 -0.79 -9.24 -4.48
CA GLN A 139 -1.31 -9.17 -5.85
C GLN A 139 -0.26 -8.67 -6.86
N GLY A 140 0.98 -8.42 -6.45
CA GLY A 140 2.03 -7.91 -7.32
C GLY A 140 1.78 -6.49 -7.85
N LYS A 141 0.98 -5.67 -7.16
CA LYS A 141 0.80 -4.25 -7.47
C LYS A 141 1.95 -3.40 -6.93
N SER A 142 2.59 -3.85 -5.86
CA SER A 142 3.79 -3.27 -5.29
C SER A 142 4.81 -4.37 -5.02
N GLU A 143 6.08 -4.09 -5.28
CA GLU A 143 7.18 -5.00 -5.02
C GLU A 143 7.50 -5.08 -3.54
N VAL A 144 7.29 -3.99 -2.82
CA VAL A 144 7.60 -3.87 -1.40
C VAL A 144 6.43 -3.24 -0.66
N GLY A 145 6.15 -3.77 0.52
CA GLY A 145 5.25 -3.19 1.51
C GLY A 145 6.01 -2.77 2.76
N ILE A 146 5.71 -1.60 3.32
CA ILE A 146 6.30 -1.12 4.58
C ILE A 146 5.18 -0.91 5.58
N LEU A 147 5.22 -1.68 6.67
CA LEU A 147 4.28 -1.59 7.78
C LEU A 147 5.00 -1.89 9.11
N TYR A 148 4.37 -1.56 10.23
CA TYR A 148 4.94 -1.86 11.53
C TYR A 148 4.29 -3.08 12.18
N LEU A 149 5.08 -3.81 12.96
CA LEU A 149 4.60 -4.84 13.86
C LEU A 149 4.88 -4.44 15.32
N SER A 150 3.99 -4.83 16.19
CA SER A 150 4.11 -4.72 17.63
C SER A 150 3.61 -5.99 18.29
N ALA A 151 3.84 -6.16 19.59
CA ALA A 151 3.32 -7.31 20.34
C ALA A 151 1.79 -7.52 20.19
N HIS A 152 1.04 -6.47 19.84
CA HIS A 152 -0.42 -6.55 19.70
C HIS A 152 -0.89 -7.05 18.35
N ASN A 153 -0.18 -6.74 17.27
CA ASN A 153 -0.63 -7.04 15.90
C ASN A 153 0.22 -8.11 15.18
N GLU A 154 1.40 -8.43 15.71
CA GLU A 154 2.38 -9.31 15.07
C GLU A 154 1.78 -10.68 14.70
N GLU A 155 1.10 -11.33 15.63
CA GLU A 155 0.52 -12.66 15.38
C GLU A 155 -0.50 -12.63 14.24
N VAL A 156 -1.41 -11.66 14.26
CA VAL A 156 -2.49 -11.52 13.26
C VAL A 156 -1.92 -11.15 11.90
N LEU A 157 -1.08 -10.13 11.83
CA LEU A 157 -0.53 -9.66 10.57
C LEU A 157 0.47 -10.66 9.95
N THR A 158 1.32 -11.30 10.77
CA THR A 158 2.24 -12.33 10.27
C THR A 158 1.49 -13.54 9.72
N LYS A 159 0.41 -13.96 10.39
CA LYS A 159 -0.43 -15.06 9.89
C LYS A 159 -1.09 -14.68 8.56
N LEU A 160 -1.58 -13.45 8.43
CA LEU A 160 -2.17 -12.95 7.20
C LEU A 160 -1.13 -12.88 6.06
N MET A 161 0.06 -12.33 6.33
CA MET A 161 1.16 -12.27 5.36
C MET A 161 1.58 -13.67 4.90
N LYS A 162 1.80 -14.60 5.82
CA LYS A 162 2.15 -16.00 5.49
C LYS A 162 1.08 -16.67 4.63
N LYS A 163 -0.21 -16.45 4.93
CA LYS A 163 -1.32 -16.98 4.12
C LYS A 163 -1.28 -16.47 2.67
N ASN A 164 -0.74 -15.28 2.46
CA ASN A 164 -0.60 -14.66 1.14
C ASN A 164 0.81 -14.87 0.54
N GLY A 165 1.63 -15.76 1.09
CA GLY A 165 2.96 -16.07 0.58
C GLY A 165 4.00 -14.97 0.80
N LEU A 166 3.74 -14.03 1.71
CA LEU A 166 4.62 -12.90 2.00
C LEU A 166 5.56 -13.21 3.18
N VAL A 167 6.74 -12.61 3.12
CA VAL A 167 7.75 -12.67 4.20
C VAL A 167 7.94 -11.27 4.75
N PHE A 168 7.98 -11.15 6.08
CA PHE A 168 8.31 -9.91 6.77
C PHE A 168 9.80 -9.91 7.16
N GLU A 169 10.47 -8.81 6.86
CA GLU A 169 11.84 -8.55 7.28
C GLU A 169 11.88 -7.26 8.10
N GLU A 170 12.53 -7.32 9.28
CA GLU A 170 12.67 -6.15 10.14
C GLU A 170 13.67 -5.15 9.53
N LEU A 171 13.26 -3.89 9.39
CA LEU A 171 14.14 -2.80 8.98
C LEU A 171 14.82 -2.15 10.19
N PHE A 172 14.05 -1.83 11.23
CA PHE A 172 14.51 -1.28 12.49
C PHE A 172 13.40 -1.36 13.54
N VAL A 173 13.78 -1.17 14.78
CA VAL A 173 12.87 -1.03 15.92
C VAL A 173 12.82 0.45 16.33
N ALA A 174 11.62 0.98 16.56
CA ALA A 174 11.40 2.34 16.99
C ALA A 174 10.59 2.39 18.28
N GLU A 175 10.87 3.35 19.13
CA GLU A 175 10.06 3.65 20.30
C GLU A 175 8.91 4.59 19.96
N PRO A 176 7.75 4.48 20.64
CA PRO A 176 6.63 5.38 20.40
C PRO A 176 6.96 6.83 20.72
N HIS A 177 6.56 7.72 19.82
CA HIS A 177 6.65 9.17 20.00
C HIS A 177 5.30 9.80 19.72
N VAL A 178 5.04 10.91 20.37
CA VAL A 178 3.87 11.76 20.12
C VAL A 178 4.24 12.85 19.13
N PHE A 179 3.47 12.96 18.05
CA PHE A 179 3.54 14.10 17.13
C PHE A 179 2.53 15.16 17.56
N ILE A 180 3.02 16.35 17.81
CA ILE A 180 2.27 17.56 18.17
C ILE A 180 2.80 18.74 17.39
N CYS A 181 2.02 19.83 17.32
CA CYS A 181 2.55 21.06 16.74
C CYS A 181 3.59 21.72 17.69
N ARG A 182 4.49 22.49 17.12
CA ARG A 182 5.55 23.17 17.86
C ARG A 182 5.01 24.10 18.96
N GLU A 183 3.85 24.71 18.72
CA GLU A 183 3.18 25.62 19.65
C GLU A 183 2.20 24.92 20.60
N HIS A 184 2.16 23.59 20.57
CA HIS A 184 1.28 22.81 21.44
C HIS A 184 1.60 23.08 22.91
N PRO A 185 0.60 23.13 23.81
CA PRO A 185 0.83 23.35 25.24
C PRO A 185 1.81 22.36 25.90
N LEU A 186 1.91 21.15 25.37
CA LEU A 186 2.83 20.12 25.85
C LEU A 186 4.23 20.17 25.19
N ALA A 187 4.48 21.09 24.26
CA ALA A 187 5.71 21.11 23.47
C ALA A 187 6.99 21.27 24.32
N ASN A 188 6.89 21.97 25.46
CA ASN A 188 8.01 22.20 26.36
C ASN A 188 8.23 21.08 27.40
N LYS A 189 7.35 20.08 27.47
CA LYS A 189 7.57 18.91 28.32
C LYS A 189 8.71 18.06 27.77
N LYS A 190 9.52 17.48 28.65
CA LYS A 190 10.59 16.55 28.25
C LYS A 190 10.00 15.22 27.83
N GLU A 191 9.01 14.73 28.56
CA GLU A 191 8.31 13.47 28.37
C GLU A 191 6.81 13.73 28.52
N ILE A 192 6.01 13.15 27.66
CA ILE A 192 4.57 13.28 27.65
C ILE A 192 3.96 11.98 28.17
N THR A 193 3.03 12.08 29.11
CA THR A 193 2.31 10.95 29.65
C THR A 193 0.95 10.79 28.98
N LEU A 194 0.34 9.60 29.11
CA LEU A 194 -1.01 9.35 28.60
C LEU A 194 -2.07 10.29 29.20
N ASP A 195 -1.92 10.62 30.48
CA ASP A 195 -2.83 11.56 31.16
C ASP A 195 -2.74 12.97 30.60
N ASP A 196 -1.54 13.41 30.19
CA ASP A 196 -1.34 14.69 29.54
C ASP A 196 -2.10 14.81 28.22
N LEU A 197 -2.30 13.69 27.51
CA LEU A 197 -2.93 13.64 26.20
C LEU A 197 -4.46 13.65 26.24
N GLN A 198 -5.07 13.25 27.34
CA GLN A 198 -6.53 13.11 27.48
C GLN A 198 -7.36 14.35 27.06
N PRO A 199 -6.92 15.58 27.33
CA PRO A 199 -7.67 16.78 26.92
C PRO A 199 -7.67 17.06 25.42
N TYR A 200 -6.74 16.48 24.65
CA TYR A 200 -6.46 16.81 23.25
C TYR A 200 -7.06 15.80 22.27
N PRO A 201 -7.41 16.24 21.04
CA PRO A 201 -7.88 15.31 20.01
C PRO A 201 -6.78 14.33 19.57
N TYR A 202 -7.11 13.05 19.60
CA TYR A 202 -6.29 11.97 19.04
C TYR A 202 -6.63 11.77 17.56
N LEU A 203 -5.65 11.91 16.70
CA LEU A 203 -5.80 11.73 15.26
C LEU A 203 -5.19 10.41 14.82
N VAL A 204 -5.98 9.61 14.12
CA VAL A 204 -5.60 8.27 13.66
C VAL A 204 -5.98 8.09 12.19
N TYR A 205 -5.28 7.19 11.51
CA TYR A 205 -5.64 6.80 10.15
C TYR A 205 -6.74 5.75 10.15
N GLU A 206 -7.80 5.97 9.37
CA GLU A 206 -8.85 4.96 9.19
C GLU A 206 -8.32 3.74 8.43
N GLN A 207 -8.82 2.55 8.75
CA GLN A 207 -8.40 1.28 8.14
C GLN A 207 -9.48 0.65 7.24
N GLY A 208 -10.48 1.44 6.82
CA GLY A 208 -11.53 1.01 5.90
C GLY A 208 -12.33 -0.19 6.42
N GLU A 209 -12.55 -1.18 5.55
CA GLU A 209 -13.32 -2.39 5.89
C GLU A 209 -12.63 -3.28 6.94
N ARG A 210 -11.30 -3.21 7.04
CA ARG A 210 -10.49 -3.92 8.03
C ARG A 210 -10.23 -3.05 9.27
N ASN A 211 -11.24 -2.31 9.70
CA ASN A 211 -11.15 -1.37 10.81
C ASN A 211 -11.11 -2.08 12.17
N SER A 212 -9.99 -2.70 12.48
CA SER A 212 -9.71 -3.25 13.80
C SER A 212 -8.35 -2.75 14.29
N PHE A 213 -8.15 -2.77 15.61
CA PHE A 213 -6.89 -2.32 16.21
C PHE A 213 -5.64 -3.10 15.73
N TYR A 214 -5.80 -4.30 15.20
CA TYR A 214 -4.68 -5.06 14.60
C TYR A 214 -4.14 -4.42 13.31
N PHE A 215 -4.98 -3.68 12.59
CA PHE A 215 -4.62 -2.99 11.35
C PHE A 215 -4.26 -1.53 11.57
N ALA A 216 -4.48 -0.98 12.76
CA ALA A 216 -4.15 0.40 13.07
C ALA A 216 -2.64 0.67 12.90
N GLU A 217 -2.32 1.88 12.45
CA GLU A 217 -0.93 2.33 12.27
C GLU A 217 -0.34 2.92 13.55
N GLU A 218 -1.19 3.26 14.51
CA GLU A 218 -0.81 3.94 15.74
C GLU A 218 -0.62 2.94 16.87
N PHE A 219 0.50 3.07 17.60
CA PHE A 219 0.84 2.20 18.72
C PHE A 219 -0.21 2.20 19.84
N LEU A 220 -0.87 3.35 20.08
CA LEU A 220 -1.89 3.50 21.12
C LEU A 220 -3.32 3.20 20.63
N SER A 221 -3.50 2.53 19.51
CA SER A 221 -4.81 2.23 18.92
C SER A 221 -5.75 1.42 19.83
N MET A 222 -5.21 0.74 20.84
CA MET A 222 -5.99 -0.01 21.84
C MET A 222 -6.54 0.87 22.97
N LEU A 223 -6.08 2.12 23.08
CA LEU A 223 -6.53 3.04 24.11
C LEU A 223 -7.70 3.86 23.60
N ASP A 224 -8.69 4.01 24.47
CA ASP A 224 -9.87 4.82 24.17
C ASP A 224 -9.62 6.27 24.63
N PHE A 225 -9.47 7.17 23.65
CA PHE A 225 -9.36 8.60 23.91
C PHE A 225 -10.72 9.26 23.71
N PRO A 226 -11.14 10.19 24.62
CA PRO A 226 -12.47 10.81 24.56
C PRO A 226 -12.72 11.62 23.28
N LYS A 227 -11.65 12.13 22.66
CA LYS A 227 -11.69 12.91 21.42
C LYS A 227 -10.86 12.21 20.36
N ASN A 228 -11.54 11.48 19.46
CA ASN A 228 -10.92 10.71 18.40
C ASN A 228 -11.38 11.23 17.03
N ILE A 229 -10.43 11.47 16.12
CA ILE A 229 -10.69 11.90 14.75
C ILE A 229 -9.95 10.95 13.80
N GLN A 230 -10.68 10.37 12.87
CA GLN A 230 -10.12 9.51 11.83
C GLN A 230 -9.91 10.28 10.54
N VAL A 231 -8.77 10.05 9.90
CA VAL A 231 -8.37 10.70 8.64
C VAL A 231 -7.83 9.66 7.66
N ARG A 232 -7.70 10.05 6.39
CA ARG A 232 -7.18 9.18 5.32
C ARG A 232 -5.77 9.49 4.89
N ASP A 233 -5.38 10.75 5.00
CA ASP A 233 -4.12 11.22 4.44
C ASP A 233 -3.32 12.04 5.44
N ARG A 234 -2.01 12.07 5.23
CA ARG A 234 -1.06 12.69 6.13
C ARG A 234 -1.15 14.22 6.15
N ALA A 235 -1.47 14.86 5.04
CA ALA A 235 -1.62 16.32 4.98
C ALA A 235 -2.81 16.77 5.82
N THR A 236 -3.95 16.09 5.70
CA THR A 236 -5.13 16.36 6.54
C THR A 236 -4.81 16.12 8.01
N LEU A 237 -4.13 15.01 8.35
CA LEU A 237 -3.73 14.72 9.72
C LEU A 237 -2.89 15.86 10.31
N PHE A 238 -1.85 16.30 9.63
CA PHE A 238 -0.97 17.36 10.11
C PHE A 238 -1.69 18.71 10.24
N ASN A 239 -2.57 19.05 9.31
CA ASN A 239 -3.38 20.27 9.41
C ASN A 239 -4.29 20.25 10.64
N LEU A 240 -4.89 19.09 10.97
CA LEU A 240 -5.74 18.96 12.15
C LEU A 240 -4.91 18.93 13.45
N VAL A 241 -3.73 18.32 13.45
CA VAL A 241 -2.78 18.40 14.58
C VAL A 241 -2.45 19.85 14.91
N ILE A 242 -2.15 20.65 13.90
CA ILE A 242 -1.83 22.08 14.07
C ILE A 242 -3.09 22.87 14.48
N GLY A 243 -4.18 22.71 13.75
CA GLY A 243 -5.39 23.53 13.90
C GLY A 243 -6.19 23.26 15.18
N LEU A 244 -6.08 22.06 15.74
CA LEU A 244 -6.86 21.63 16.90
C LEU A 244 -6.01 21.37 18.16
N ASN A 245 -4.71 21.65 18.12
CA ASN A 245 -3.78 21.16 19.14
C ASN A 245 -3.94 19.65 19.38
N GLY A 246 -4.13 18.91 18.30
CA GLY A 246 -4.25 17.46 18.37
C GLY A 246 -2.90 16.75 18.45
N PHE A 247 -2.95 15.44 18.56
CA PHE A 247 -1.77 14.59 18.55
C PHE A 247 -2.01 13.30 17.77
N THR A 248 -0.91 12.70 17.32
CA THR A 248 -0.88 11.31 16.86
C THR A 248 0.34 10.60 17.42
N VAL A 249 0.40 9.29 17.29
CA VAL A 249 1.53 8.47 17.79
C VAL A 249 2.19 7.75 16.63
N CYS A 250 3.51 7.79 16.60
CA CYS A 250 4.32 7.28 15.51
C CYS A 250 5.71 6.83 15.96
N SER A 251 6.57 6.48 15.01
CA SER A 251 7.95 6.03 15.24
C SER A 251 8.93 7.11 15.74
N GLY A 252 8.52 8.37 15.77
CA GLY A 252 9.43 9.48 16.10
C GLY A 252 10.36 9.90 14.97
N VAL A 253 10.40 9.18 13.87
CA VAL A 253 11.21 9.54 12.71
C VAL A 253 10.46 10.54 11.84
N ILE A 254 10.87 11.81 11.91
CA ILE A 254 10.32 12.89 11.09
C ILE A 254 11.46 13.66 10.41
N ASP A 255 11.33 13.91 9.12
CA ASP A 255 12.24 14.79 8.39
C ASP A 255 11.66 16.21 8.34
N GLN A 256 12.31 17.14 9.04
CA GLN A 256 11.90 18.53 9.08
C GLN A 256 11.99 19.22 7.72
N LYS A 257 12.91 18.81 6.86
CA LYS A 257 13.05 19.39 5.51
C LYS A 257 11.87 19.08 4.60
N LEU A 258 11.26 17.91 4.77
CA LEU A 258 10.10 17.47 3.96
C LEU A 258 8.75 17.79 4.62
N ASN A 259 8.68 17.79 5.96
CA ASN A 259 7.42 17.94 6.69
C ASN A 259 7.25 19.34 7.34
N GLY A 260 8.23 20.22 7.17
CA GLY A 260 8.25 21.54 7.78
C GLY A 260 8.61 21.50 9.28
N GLU A 261 8.82 22.69 9.84
CA GLU A 261 9.24 22.83 11.25
C GLU A 261 8.07 22.85 12.25
N ASN A 262 6.82 22.78 11.77
CA ASN A 262 5.63 22.97 12.60
C ASN A 262 5.24 21.75 13.42
N ILE A 263 5.69 20.55 13.05
CA ILE A 263 5.43 19.30 13.77
C ILE A 263 6.71 18.85 14.47
N ILE A 264 6.59 18.48 15.73
CA ILE A 264 7.67 17.95 16.56
C ILE A 264 7.30 16.59 17.12
N ALA A 265 8.31 15.74 17.31
CA ALA A 265 8.18 14.44 17.96
C ALA A 265 8.67 14.52 19.41
N LYS A 266 7.89 13.98 20.33
CA LYS A 266 8.21 13.87 21.75
C LYS A 266 8.15 12.43 22.21
N PRO A 267 9.07 11.93 23.03
CA PRO A 267 8.97 10.60 23.64
C PRO A 267 7.67 10.46 24.44
N LEU A 268 7.09 9.25 24.39
CA LEU A 268 5.92 8.89 25.15
C LEU A 268 6.30 8.00 26.33
#